data_c5fd6ff740033042fc195f25173c3691
#
_entry.id   c5fd6ff740033042fc195f25173c3691
#
_cell.length_a   1.000
_cell.length_b   1.000
_cell.length_c   1.000
_cell.angle_alpha   90.00
_cell.angle_beta   90.00
_cell.angle_gamma   90.00
#
_symmetry.space_group_name_H-M   'P 1'
#
loop_
_entity.id
_entity.type
_entity.pdbx_description
1 polymer ?
#
loop_
_entity_poly.entity_id
_entity_poly.type
_entity_poly.pdbx_seq_one_letter_code
_entity_poly.pdbx_strand_id
1 'polypeptide(L)'
;MKNIFHSALLMMAALAWSSSSMVFAQAGKGETMVKNGATVSLEYTLTGEDGKVIESNKGKEPLRYVDGRSQIIPGLERALVGMKPGTEKKVTVKPEEAYGQVDPKAYREVPKESVPEDSHKAGATLFAKNAEGEMFPVRVKEVKDKTVVIDMNHPLAGKTLVFDVKILDVQPPSAK
;
A
#
# COMPACT_ATOMS: atom_id res chain seq x y z
N MET A 1 -65.82 -66.06 -15.08
CA MET A 1 -65.16 -67.27 -15.59
C MET A 1 -63.66 -67.05 -15.58
N LYS A 2 -63.06 -67.85 -14.74
CA LYS A 2 -61.77 -68.54 -14.96
C LYS A 2 -60.57 -67.64 -15.37
N ASN A 3 -59.64 -67.58 -14.59
CA ASN A 3 -58.49 -68.41 -14.15
C ASN A 3 -57.20 -67.63 -14.63
N ILE A 4 -56.06 -67.65 -14.11
CA ILE A 4 -55.22 -68.47 -13.26
C ILE A 4 -53.86 -67.81 -13.24
N PHE A 5 -53.25 -67.73 -12.09
CA PHE A 5 -51.84 -67.81 -11.75
C PHE A 5 -50.77 -67.60 -12.82
N HIS A 6 -49.74 -66.78 -12.54
CA HIS A 6 -48.41 -67.32 -12.30
C HIS A 6 -47.51 -66.32 -11.58
N SER A 7 -46.96 -66.81 -10.54
CA SER A 7 -45.83 -66.26 -9.75
C SER A 7 -44.57 -66.11 -10.58
N ALA A 8 -43.88 -64.99 -10.50
CA ALA A 8 -42.51 -64.92 -10.84
C ALA A 8 -41.81 -63.94 -9.88
N LEU A 9 -41.11 -64.55 -8.98
CA LEU A 9 -40.15 -63.98 -8.04
C LEU A 9 -38.96 -63.38 -8.82
N LEU A 10 -38.76 -62.10 -8.81
CA LEU A 10 -37.55 -61.45 -9.34
C LEU A 10 -36.87 -60.68 -8.23
N MET A 11 -35.79 -61.28 -7.74
CA MET A 11 -34.83 -60.65 -6.86
C MET A 11 -34.28 -59.39 -7.55
N MET A 12 -34.54 -58.20 -7.01
CA MET A 12 -33.79 -57.01 -7.31
C MET A 12 -32.66 -56.86 -6.31
N ALA A 13 -31.44 -57.11 -6.82
CA ALA A 13 -30.22 -56.76 -6.13
C ALA A 13 -30.13 -55.24 -6.01
N ALA A 14 -30.22 -54.72 -4.80
CA ALA A 14 -29.97 -53.35 -4.51
C ALA A 14 -28.44 -53.06 -4.62
N LEU A 15 -28.01 -52.51 -5.75
CA LEU A 15 -26.69 -51.90 -5.84
C LEU A 15 -26.70 -50.64 -4.97
N ALA A 16 -26.10 -50.73 -3.80
CA ALA A 16 -25.78 -49.58 -2.98
C ALA A 16 -24.66 -48.76 -3.69
N TRP A 17 -25.05 -47.71 -4.36
CA TRP A 17 -24.13 -46.68 -4.80
C TRP A 17 -23.67 -45.91 -3.56
N SER A 18 -22.52 -46.30 -3.04
CA SER A 18 -21.79 -45.49 -2.07
C SER A 18 -21.29 -44.24 -2.77
N SER A 19 -22.05 -43.15 -2.63
CA SER A 19 -21.63 -41.81 -2.99
C SER A 19 -20.49 -41.44 -2.03
N SER A 20 -19.24 -41.70 -2.43
CA SER A 20 -18.07 -41.08 -1.81
C SER A 20 -18.16 -39.59 -2.04
N SER A 21 -18.76 -38.88 -1.09
CA SER A 21 -18.62 -37.44 -1.01
C SER A 21 -17.10 -37.12 -0.82
N MET A 22 -16.43 -36.77 -1.93
CA MET A 22 -15.16 -36.11 -1.81
C MET A 22 -15.39 -34.79 -1.09
N VAL A 23 -15.17 -34.80 0.22
CA VAL A 23 -14.96 -33.59 0.98
C VAL A 23 -13.67 -32.96 0.42
N PHE A 24 -13.84 -32.03 -0.52
CA PHE A 24 -12.77 -31.12 -0.80
C PHE A 24 -12.47 -30.39 0.51
N ALA A 25 -11.41 -30.85 1.20
CA ALA A 25 -10.83 -30.11 2.27
C ALA A 25 -10.47 -28.73 1.66
N GLN A 26 -11.31 -27.74 1.90
CA GLN A 26 -10.94 -26.35 1.78
C GLN A 26 -9.75 -26.22 2.72
N ALA A 27 -8.55 -26.27 2.13
CA ALA A 27 -7.34 -25.89 2.84
C ALA A 27 -7.64 -24.55 3.49
N GLY A 28 -7.83 -24.56 4.78
CA GLY A 28 -8.13 -23.37 5.56
C GLY A 28 -7.09 -22.33 5.16
N LYS A 29 -7.56 -21.22 4.60
CA LYS A 29 -6.74 -20.05 4.34
C LYS A 29 -6.27 -19.61 5.73
N GLY A 30 -5.16 -20.22 6.18
CA GLY A 30 -4.57 -19.87 7.47
C GLY A 30 -4.50 -18.36 7.53
N GLU A 31 -5.02 -17.77 8.58
CA GLU A 31 -5.06 -16.32 8.75
C GLU A 31 -3.65 -15.77 8.53
N THR A 32 -3.37 -15.37 7.31
CA THR A 32 -2.08 -14.82 6.93
C THR A 32 -1.99 -13.42 7.54
N MET A 33 -1.00 -13.20 8.39
CA MET A 33 -0.73 -11.88 8.96
C MET A 33 0.48 -11.24 8.28
N VAL A 34 0.57 -9.94 8.33
CA VAL A 34 1.72 -9.17 7.85
C VAL A 34 2.97 -9.62 8.59
N LYS A 35 3.95 -10.10 7.86
CA LYS A 35 5.26 -10.55 8.35
C LYS A 35 6.30 -10.42 7.24
N ASN A 36 7.56 -10.44 7.63
CA ASN A 36 8.68 -10.30 6.68
C ASN A 36 8.53 -11.23 5.46
N GLY A 37 8.65 -10.66 4.26
CA GLY A 37 8.50 -11.31 2.97
C GLY A 37 7.05 -11.49 2.50
N ALA A 38 6.04 -11.19 3.30
CA ALA A 38 4.64 -11.24 2.86
C ALA A 38 4.34 -10.10 1.87
N THR A 39 3.54 -10.39 0.85
CA THR A 39 2.98 -9.36 -0.04
C THR A 39 1.68 -8.85 0.57
N VAL A 40 1.62 -7.57 0.84
CA VAL A 40 0.50 -6.89 1.49
C VAL A 40 -0.20 -5.98 0.51
N SER A 41 -1.54 -6.03 0.47
CA SER A 41 -2.38 -5.08 -0.26
C SER A 41 -3.19 -4.27 0.73
N LEU A 42 -3.16 -2.95 0.61
CA LEU A 42 -3.86 -2.07 1.55
C LEU A 42 -4.48 -0.84 0.86
N GLU A 43 -5.51 -0.33 1.51
CA GLU A 43 -6.01 1.03 1.30
C GLU A 43 -5.51 1.94 2.42
N TYR A 44 -5.28 3.21 2.09
CA TYR A 44 -4.91 4.21 3.09
C TYR A 44 -5.46 5.59 2.76
N THR A 45 -5.55 6.39 3.80
CA THR A 45 -5.69 7.84 3.71
C THR A 45 -4.59 8.48 4.54
N LEU A 46 -3.76 9.29 3.90
CA LEU A 46 -2.69 10.06 4.52
C LEU A 46 -3.17 11.47 4.82
N THR A 47 -3.04 11.88 6.06
CA THR A 47 -3.32 13.25 6.52
C THR A 47 -2.09 13.86 7.20
N GLY A 48 -2.01 15.18 7.18
CA GLY A 48 -1.09 15.93 8.02
C GLY A 48 -1.59 16.08 9.46
N GLU A 49 -0.78 16.68 10.32
CA GLU A 49 -1.18 17.01 11.70
C GLU A 49 -2.41 17.95 11.77
N ASP A 50 -2.59 18.78 10.73
CA ASP A 50 -3.74 19.68 10.58
C ASP A 50 -5.04 18.96 10.14
N GLY A 51 -4.99 17.64 9.99
CA GLY A 51 -6.09 16.80 9.56
C GLY A 51 -6.43 16.90 8.07
N LYS A 52 -5.69 17.69 7.29
CA LYS A 52 -5.92 17.77 5.84
C LYS A 52 -5.42 16.51 5.14
N VAL A 53 -6.25 16.00 4.25
CA VAL A 53 -5.89 14.88 3.39
C VAL A 53 -4.80 15.32 2.42
N ILE A 54 -3.68 14.61 2.44
CA ILE A 54 -2.55 14.78 1.53
C ILE A 54 -2.71 13.85 0.34
N GLU A 55 -3.05 12.58 0.63
CA GLU A 55 -3.20 11.54 -0.38
C GLU A 55 -4.16 10.46 0.11
N SER A 56 -4.84 9.76 -0.82
CA SER A 56 -5.64 8.59 -0.53
C SER A 56 -5.79 7.70 -1.77
N ASN A 57 -5.71 6.39 -1.56
CA ASN A 57 -6.06 5.41 -2.57
C ASN A 57 -7.41 4.70 -2.28
N LYS A 58 -8.17 5.19 -1.29
CA LYS A 58 -9.47 4.59 -0.95
C LYS A 58 -10.41 4.58 -2.14
N GLY A 59 -10.94 3.40 -2.47
CA GLY A 59 -11.79 3.19 -3.65
C GLY A 59 -11.05 3.24 -5.01
N LYS A 60 -9.73 3.19 -4.99
CA LYS A 60 -8.85 3.11 -6.17
C LYS A 60 -8.03 1.82 -6.11
N GLU A 61 -7.00 1.72 -6.95
CA GLU A 61 -6.07 0.60 -6.92
C GLU A 61 -5.36 0.51 -5.56
N PRO A 62 -5.37 -0.66 -4.90
CA PRO A 62 -4.68 -0.87 -3.64
C PRO A 62 -3.17 -0.67 -3.76
N LEU A 63 -2.56 -0.09 -2.74
CA LEU A 63 -1.11 -0.10 -2.61
C LEU A 63 -0.66 -1.52 -2.27
N ARG A 64 0.30 -2.04 -3.05
CA ARG A 64 0.94 -3.34 -2.81
C ARG A 64 2.39 -3.15 -2.44
N TYR A 65 2.83 -3.84 -1.40
CA TYR A 65 4.24 -3.85 -1.00
C TYR A 65 4.64 -5.21 -0.43
N VAL A 66 5.91 -5.48 -0.40
CA VAL A 66 6.49 -6.67 0.26
C VAL A 66 7.14 -6.24 1.56
N ASP A 67 6.63 -6.75 2.68
CA ASP A 67 7.12 -6.41 4.02
C ASP A 67 8.60 -6.79 4.17
N GLY A 68 9.40 -5.89 4.76
CA GLY A 68 10.85 -6.06 4.92
C GLY A 68 11.67 -5.68 3.68
N ARG A 69 11.08 -5.02 2.66
CA ARG A 69 11.77 -4.54 1.46
C ARG A 69 11.91 -3.01 1.39
N SER A 70 11.56 -2.32 2.45
CA SER A 70 11.64 -0.84 2.52
C SER A 70 10.92 -0.14 1.35
N GLN A 71 9.80 -0.72 0.89
CA GLN A 71 8.99 -0.16 -0.20
C GLN A 71 8.01 0.91 0.28
N ILE A 72 7.79 1.00 1.58
CA ILE A 72 7.02 2.04 2.25
C ILE A 72 7.86 2.63 3.39
N ILE A 73 7.41 3.75 3.97
CA ILE A 73 8.14 4.41 5.06
C ILE A 73 8.30 3.49 6.28
N PRO A 74 9.47 3.49 6.94
CA PRO A 74 9.80 2.51 7.99
C PRO A 74 8.81 2.51 9.17
N GLY A 75 8.33 3.68 9.59
CA GLY A 75 7.37 3.79 10.69
C GLY A 75 6.03 3.14 10.36
N LEU A 76 5.56 3.25 9.13
CA LEU A 76 4.34 2.59 8.68
C LEU A 76 4.56 1.08 8.56
N GLU A 77 5.64 0.63 7.90
CA GLU A 77 5.96 -0.79 7.73
C GLU A 77 5.96 -1.52 9.08
N ARG A 78 6.69 -1.00 10.07
CA ARG A 78 6.70 -1.58 11.44
C ARG A 78 5.34 -1.62 12.10
N ALA A 79 4.52 -0.59 11.91
CA ALA A 79 3.21 -0.51 12.53
C ALA A 79 2.20 -1.50 11.95
N LEU A 80 2.42 -2.00 10.74
CA LEU A 80 1.52 -2.94 10.05
C LEU A 80 1.86 -4.40 10.36
N VAL A 81 3.04 -4.71 10.90
CA VAL A 81 3.44 -6.09 11.26
C VAL A 81 2.40 -6.72 12.20
N GLY A 82 2.01 -7.96 11.91
CA GLY A 82 1.01 -8.72 12.67
C GLY A 82 -0.44 -8.41 12.33
N MET A 83 -0.72 -7.42 11.50
CA MET A 83 -2.09 -7.12 11.05
C MET A 83 -2.62 -8.21 10.11
N LYS A 84 -3.93 -8.40 10.12
CA LYS A 84 -4.62 -9.40 9.30
C LYS A 84 -5.49 -8.73 8.25
N PRO A 85 -5.83 -9.43 7.15
CA PRO A 85 -6.83 -8.92 6.19
C PRO A 85 -8.12 -8.47 6.89
N GLY A 86 -8.67 -7.36 6.44
CA GLY A 86 -9.89 -6.75 6.98
C GLY A 86 -9.66 -5.86 8.21
N THR A 87 -8.46 -5.84 8.80
CA THR A 87 -8.18 -4.97 9.96
C THR A 87 -7.84 -3.54 9.52
N GLU A 88 -8.25 -2.60 10.35
CA GLU A 88 -7.99 -1.16 10.18
C GLU A 88 -7.13 -0.64 11.32
N LYS A 89 -6.27 0.33 11.03
CA LYS A 89 -5.42 0.95 12.05
C LYS A 89 -5.09 2.39 11.67
N LYS A 90 -5.16 3.27 12.66
CA LYS A 90 -4.59 4.61 12.56
C LYS A 90 -3.15 4.59 13.05
N VAL A 91 -2.23 5.06 12.22
CA VAL A 91 -0.78 5.07 12.50
C VAL A 91 -0.26 6.49 12.38
N THR A 92 0.31 7.01 13.46
CA THR A 92 1.02 8.29 13.44
C THR A 92 2.51 8.02 13.30
N VAL A 93 3.12 8.60 12.27
CA VAL A 93 4.52 8.42 11.93
C VAL A 93 5.26 9.75 12.06
N LYS A 94 6.29 9.78 12.90
CA LYS A 94 7.13 10.97 13.07
C LYS A 94 8.05 11.17 11.87
N PRO A 95 8.57 12.39 11.65
CA PRO A 95 9.44 12.68 10.51
C PRO A 95 10.63 11.71 10.39
N GLU A 96 11.27 11.36 11.51
CA GLU A 96 12.47 10.50 11.54
C GLU A 96 12.19 9.09 11.04
N GLU A 97 10.93 8.65 11.15
CA GLU A 97 10.48 7.33 10.72
C GLU A 97 9.73 7.38 9.37
N ALA A 98 9.71 8.56 8.72
CA ALA A 98 9.07 8.83 7.44
C ALA A 98 10.09 9.37 6.43
N TYR A 99 9.99 10.66 6.12
CA TYR A 99 10.83 11.33 5.11
C TYR A 99 11.97 12.17 5.72
N GLY A 100 12.26 11.98 7.00
CA GLY A 100 13.30 12.70 7.73
C GLY A 100 12.90 14.11 8.13
N GLN A 101 13.77 14.75 8.90
CA GLN A 101 13.67 16.16 9.23
C GLN A 101 14.04 17.02 8.02
N VAL A 102 13.64 18.31 8.04
CA VAL A 102 14.10 19.27 7.04
C VAL A 102 15.60 19.47 7.20
N ASP A 103 16.35 19.22 6.14
CA ASP A 103 17.79 19.47 6.08
C ASP A 103 18.06 20.87 5.53
N PRO A 104 18.63 21.80 6.34
CA PRO A 104 19.01 23.12 5.85
C PRO A 104 20.07 23.08 4.75
N LYS A 105 20.86 22.03 4.65
CA LYS A 105 21.85 21.84 3.59
C LYS A 105 21.23 21.44 2.24
N ALA A 106 19.98 21.04 2.23
CA ALA A 106 19.23 20.74 1.01
C ALA A 106 18.67 21.99 0.32
N TYR A 107 18.88 23.18 0.86
CA TYR A 107 18.60 24.43 0.14
C TYR A 107 19.72 24.73 -0.85
N ARG A 108 19.32 25.11 -2.08
CA ARG A 108 20.23 25.50 -3.16
C ARG A 108 19.88 26.89 -3.66
N GLU A 109 20.85 27.77 -3.68
CA GLU A 109 20.70 29.07 -4.31
C GLU A 109 21.23 28.98 -5.76
N VAL A 110 20.36 29.32 -6.71
CA VAL A 110 20.64 29.25 -8.15
C VAL A 110 20.38 30.61 -8.80
N PRO A 111 21.03 30.93 -9.93
CA PRO A 111 20.74 32.17 -10.69
C PRO A 111 19.26 32.19 -11.09
N LYS A 112 18.61 33.35 -10.97
CA LYS A 112 17.20 33.52 -11.28
C LYS A 112 16.87 33.18 -12.73
N GLU A 113 17.80 33.46 -13.64
CA GLU A 113 17.73 33.12 -15.07
C GLU A 113 17.70 31.62 -15.36
N SER A 114 18.14 30.78 -14.39
CA SER A 114 18.09 29.31 -14.51
C SER A 114 16.72 28.73 -14.11
N VAL A 115 15.79 29.56 -13.67
CA VAL A 115 14.45 29.18 -13.23
C VAL A 115 13.41 29.84 -14.13
N PRO A 116 12.40 29.11 -14.63
CA PRO A 116 11.33 29.71 -15.44
C PRO A 116 10.66 30.90 -14.75
N GLU A 117 10.37 31.97 -15.46
CA GLU A 117 9.83 33.21 -14.91
C GLU A 117 8.46 33.01 -14.21
N ASP A 118 7.61 32.14 -14.76
CA ASP A 118 6.30 31.80 -14.19
C ASP A 118 6.40 31.12 -12.82
N SER A 119 7.59 30.59 -12.51
CA SER A 119 7.92 29.92 -11.24
C SER A 119 8.68 30.83 -10.25
N HIS A 120 8.89 32.13 -10.56
CA HIS A 120 9.50 33.09 -9.66
C HIS A 120 8.56 33.53 -8.54
N LYS A 121 8.04 32.57 -7.76
CA LYS A 121 7.20 32.79 -6.59
C LYS A 121 7.46 31.73 -5.53
N ALA A 122 7.49 32.13 -4.26
CA ALA A 122 7.62 31.22 -3.15
C ALA A 122 6.48 30.17 -3.17
N GLY A 123 6.84 28.91 -2.93
CA GLY A 123 5.90 27.78 -2.99
C GLY A 123 5.70 27.16 -4.38
N ALA A 124 6.21 27.76 -5.45
CA ALA A 124 6.15 27.15 -6.79
C ALA A 124 6.89 25.82 -6.79
N THR A 125 6.32 24.84 -7.49
CA THR A 125 6.94 23.52 -7.69
C THR A 125 7.66 23.49 -9.03
N LEU A 126 8.90 23.02 -9.01
CA LEU A 126 9.75 22.79 -10.17
C LEU A 126 10.15 21.32 -10.21
N PHE A 127 10.72 20.90 -11.34
CA PHE A 127 11.31 19.57 -11.45
C PHE A 127 12.82 19.72 -11.65
N ALA A 128 13.59 19.23 -10.71
CA ALA A 128 15.04 19.11 -10.83
C ALA A 128 15.40 17.72 -11.37
N LYS A 129 16.60 17.61 -11.93
CA LYS A 129 17.14 16.35 -12.46
C LYS A 129 18.33 15.94 -11.60
N ASN A 130 18.36 14.68 -11.15
CA ASN A 130 19.49 14.13 -10.43
C ASN A 130 20.62 13.70 -11.39
N ALA A 131 21.73 13.19 -10.86
CA ALA A 131 22.88 12.74 -11.65
C ALA A 131 22.54 11.54 -12.55
N GLU A 132 21.57 10.73 -12.14
CA GLU A 132 21.05 9.57 -12.89
C GLU A 132 20.06 9.97 -13.99
N GLY A 133 19.68 11.26 -14.03
CA GLY A 133 18.75 11.79 -15.02
C GLY A 133 17.28 11.71 -14.63
N GLU A 134 16.97 11.28 -13.44
CA GLU A 134 15.60 11.20 -12.94
C GLU A 134 15.08 12.57 -12.51
N MET A 135 13.83 12.85 -12.85
CA MET A 135 13.15 14.09 -12.47
C MET A 135 12.48 13.95 -11.11
N PHE A 136 12.75 14.89 -10.22
CA PHE A 136 12.10 14.94 -8.92
C PHE A 136 11.57 16.34 -8.61
N PRO A 137 10.44 16.45 -7.88
CA PRO A 137 9.87 17.74 -7.56
C PRO A 137 10.69 18.46 -6.49
N VAL A 138 10.93 19.75 -6.72
CA VAL A 138 11.57 20.68 -5.77
C VAL A 138 10.66 21.91 -5.63
N ARG A 139 10.87 22.69 -4.57
CA ARG A 139 10.03 23.84 -4.31
C ARG A 139 10.85 25.12 -4.24
N VAL A 140 10.32 26.20 -4.81
CA VAL A 140 10.88 27.53 -4.60
C VAL A 140 10.61 27.96 -3.16
N LYS A 141 11.66 28.15 -2.38
CA LYS A 141 11.56 28.65 -1.00
C LYS A 141 11.49 30.16 -0.95
N GLU A 142 12.35 30.81 -1.71
CA GLU A 142 12.51 32.28 -1.69
C GLU A 142 12.98 32.77 -3.06
N VAL A 143 12.49 33.93 -3.47
CA VAL A 143 12.94 34.61 -4.68
C VAL A 143 13.63 35.93 -4.24
N LYS A 144 14.93 36.04 -4.57
CA LYS A 144 15.73 37.22 -4.33
C LYS A 144 15.90 38.04 -5.62
N ASP A 145 16.61 39.13 -5.57
CA ASP A 145 16.78 40.00 -6.73
C ASP A 145 17.42 39.28 -7.93
N LYS A 146 18.54 38.56 -7.69
CA LYS A 146 19.32 37.90 -8.73
C LYS A 146 19.32 36.38 -8.65
N THR A 147 18.79 35.81 -7.59
CA THR A 147 18.80 34.37 -7.30
C THR A 147 17.46 33.85 -6.82
N VAL A 148 17.32 32.55 -6.86
CA VAL A 148 16.19 31.81 -6.30
C VAL A 148 16.73 30.73 -5.37
N VAL A 149 16.17 30.64 -4.17
CA VAL A 149 16.47 29.55 -3.23
C VAL A 149 15.50 28.41 -3.49
N ILE A 150 16.05 27.27 -3.88
CA ILE A 150 15.31 26.03 -4.12
C ILE A 150 15.42 25.12 -2.89
N ASP A 151 14.29 24.61 -2.45
CA ASP A 151 14.19 23.58 -1.41
C ASP A 151 14.17 22.21 -2.09
N MET A 152 15.20 21.42 -1.85
CA MET A 152 15.35 20.05 -2.38
C MET A 152 14.94 19.00 -1.36
N ASN A 153 14.44 19.38 -0.18
CA ASN A 153 13.88 18.43 0.77
C ASN A 153 12.63 17.74 0.18
N HIS A 154 12.39 16.54 0.65
CA HIS A 154 11.12 15.88 0.32
C HIS A 154 9.93 16.76 0.77
N PRO A 155 8.85 16.91 -0.02
CA PRO A 155 7.71 17.78 0.33
C PRO A 155 7.04 17.46 1.68
N LEU A 156 7.25 16.25 2.19
CA LEU A 156 6.74 15.79 3.49
C LEU A 156 7.83 15.70 4.58
N ALA A 157 9.07 16.15 4.31
CA ALA A 157 10.13 16.23 5.32
C ALA A 157 9.70 17.16 6.48
N GLY A 158 10.06 16.81 7.69
CA GLY A 158 9.73 17.55 8.90
C GLY A 158 8.25 17.48 9.33
N LYS A 159 7.42 16.70 8.62
CA LYS A 159 5.99 16.58 8.94
C LYS A 159 5.71 15.27 9.66
N THR A 160 4.91 15.34 10.72
CA THR A 160 4.25 14.16 11.27
C THR A 160 3.11 13.75 10.34
N LEU A 161 3.04 12.49 10.03
CA LEU A 161 2.08 11.92 9.09
C LEU A 161 1.10 11.00 9.84
N VAL A 162 -0.17 11.07 9.48
CA VAL A 162 -1.20 10.21 10.05
C VAL A 162 -1.80 9.38 8.92
N PHE A 163 -1.71 8.08 9.05
CA PHE A 163 -2.26 7.10 8.11
C PHE A 163 -3.47 6.41 8.73
N ASP A 164 -4.61 6.49 8.09
CA ASP A 164 -5.72 5.58 8.32
C ASP A 164 -5.59 4.45 7.30
N VAL A 165 -5.26 3.24 7.77
CA VAL A 165 -4.94 2.08 6.91
C VAL A 165 -5.94 0.97 7.09
N LYS A 166 -6.30 0.30 5.99
CA LYS A 166 -7.06 -0.95 5.96
C LYS A 166 -6.28 -2.00 5.19
N ILE A 167 -5.98 -3.14 5.81
CA ILE A 167 -5.40 -4.29 5.13
C ILE A 167 -6.47 -5.00 4.33
N LEU A 168 -6.26 -5.14 3.03
CA LEU A 168 -7.20 -5.82 2.12
C LEU A 168 -6.84 -7.29 1.93
N ASP A 169 -5.54 -7.58 1.72
CA ASP A 169 -5.05 -8.93 1.50
C ASP A 169 -3.61 -9.07 2.03
N VAL A 170 -3.26 -10.27 2.45
CA VAL A 170 -1.90 -10.63 2.83
C VAL A 170 -1.58 -11.99 2.23
N GLN A 171 -0.61 -12.03 1.33
CA GLN A 171 -0.10 -13.25 0.72
C GLN A 171 1.19 -13.69 1.42
N PRO A 172 1.35 -14.98 1.74
CA PRO A 172 2.56 -15.46 2.37
C PRO A 172 3.77 -15.22 1.46
N PRO A 173 5.00 -15.19 2.03
CA PRO A 173 6.21 -15.15 1.22
C PRO A 173 6.19 -16.25 0.17
N SER A 174 6.56 -15.90 -1.08
CA SER A 174 6.73 -16.90 -2.13
C SER A 174 7.82 -17.90 -1.69
N ALA A 175 7.48 -19.17 -1.69
CA ALA A 175 8.49 -20.20 -1.51
C ALA A 175 9.55 -20.05 -2.62
N LYS A 176 10.83 -19.95 -2.22
CA LYS A 176 11.95 -20.02 -3.17
C LYS A 176 12.13 -21.43 -3.67
#